data_3cd078df80484dbdd0ce4c123fc30c11
#
_entry.id   3cd078df80484dbdd0ce4c123fc30c11
#
_cell.length_a   1.000
_cell.length_b   1.000
_cell.length_c   1.000
_cell.angle_alpha   90.00
_cell.angle_beta   90.00
_cell.angle_gamma   90.00
#
_symmetry.space_group_name_H-M   'P 1'
#
loop_
_entity.id
_entity.type
_entity.pdbx_description
1 polymer ?
#
loop_
_entity_poly.entity_id
_entity_poly.type
_entity_poly.pdbx_seq_one_letter_code
_entity_poly.pdbx_strand_id
1 'polypeptide(L)'
;MTKKIITLLSTVLLFCNSLFAQSSGTDTFQLEKNTNGHYIFKTKINHQLMATIFLESGIHVMLIDSLYAFENSRHLNLDFVKTKRYERMNLGGRKYKITHKATGTIQLGDNTKYSGEIFVLSNYHSGHDMAIPIQRISHSNDGAHIIKLDMKNYRLQVLNRKLFSSEPTNYNTITINYDTYQNMPAVRTDLCFKHKGKRYTLSGNFVLDLGNASFLFLMKQNPAVQDFLKNNTELKIQTAYNKKGVPVGEAIVAEQANLCKKSFKQQIIAITSALPKFTTEGCIGLKFFDGSISVFDFDKHEFHFQ
;
A
#
# COMPACT_ATOMS: atom_id res chain seq x y z
N MET A 1 29.45 -40.47 33.62
CA MET A 1 30.00 -39.78 32.41
C MET A 1 28.95 -39.39 31.36
N THR A 2 27.85 -40.08 31.21
CA THR A 2 26.83 -39.90 30.16
C THR A 2 26.00 -38.61 30.26
N LYS A 3 25.68 -38.10 31.46
CA LYS A 3 24.86 -36.86 31.61
C LYS A 3 25.57 -35.56 31.19
N LYS A 4 26.90 -35.47 31.34
CA LYS A 4 27.67 -34.27 30.92
C LYS A 4 27.82 -34.16 29.38
N ILE A 5 27.82 -35.29 28.68
CA ILE A 5 27.93 -35.32 27.21
C ILE A 5 26.63 -34.87 26.57
N ILE A 6 25.46 -35.24 27.11
CA ILE A 6 24.15 -34.83 26.59
C ILE A 6 23.92 -33.31 26.76
N THR A 7 24.36 -32.72 27.87
CA THR A 7 24.25 -31.28 28.11
C THR A 7 25.16 -30.49 27.16
N LEU A 8 26.35 -30.99 26.86
CA LEU A 8 27.27 -30.34 25.93
C LEU A 8 26.75 -30.39 24.46
N LEU A 9 26.14 -31.52 24.07
CA LEU A 9 25.55 -31.67 22.75
C LEU A 9 24.32 -30.77 22.52
N SER A 10 23.46 -30.62 23.55
CA SER A 10 22.30 -29.74 23.46
C SER A 10 22.68 -28.26 23.40
N THR A 11 23.76 -27.86 24.11
CA THR A 11 24.26 -26.47 24.07
C THR A 11 24.92 -26.16 22.74
N VAL A 12 25.65 -27.10 22.14
CA VAL A 12 26.26 -26.93 20.79
C VAL A 12 25.17 -26.87 19.70
N LEU A 13 24.11 -27.68 19.81
CA LEU A 13 22.97 -27.61 18.85
C LEU A 13 22.19 -26.30 18.98
N LEU A 14 22.03 -25.75 20.18
CA LEU A 14 21.41 -24.42 20.36
C LEU A 14 22.29 -23.29 19.82
N PHE A 15 23.61 -23.38 19.99
CA PHE A 15 24.57 -22.40 19.39
C PHE A 15 24.67 -22.53 17.85
N CYS A 16 24.61 -23.74 17.31
CA CYS A 16 24.60 -23.92 15.84
C CYS A 16 23.32 -23.36 15.21
N ASN A 17 22.15 -23.46 15.86
CA ASN A 17 20.92 -22.87 15.34
C ASN A 17 20.91 -21.32 15.40
N SER A 18 21.67 -20.72 16.33
CA SER A 18 21.82 -19.25 16.38
C SER A 18 22.88 -18.71 15.38
N LEU A 19 23.82 -19.54 14.93
CA LEU A 19 24.83 -19.18 13.93
C LEU A 19 24.32 -19.32 12.49
N PHE A 20 23.23 -20.04 12.24
CA PHE A 20 22.59 -20.16 10.92
C PHE A 20 21.41 -19.21 10.70
N ALA A 21 21.06 -18.38 11.68
CA ALA A 21 20.31 -17.16 11.41
C ALA A 21 21.25 -16.11 10.79
N GLN A 22 21.91 -16.44 9.68
CA GLN A 22 22.36 -15.41 8.74
C GLN A 22 21.10 -14.62 8.40
N SER A 23 21.06 -13.36 8.85
CA SER A 23 20.01 -12.44 8.45
C SER A 23 19.91 -12.57 6.93
N SER A 24 18.77 -12.95 6.43
CA SER A 24 18.53 -13.12 4.98
C SER A 24 18.73 -11.82 4.20
N GLY A 25 19.26 -10.79 4.84
CA GLY A 25 19.42 -9.45 4.31
C GLY A 25 18.08 -8.79 3.94
N THR A 26 16.97 -9.31 4.46
CA THR A 26 15.62 -8.85 4.14
C THR A 26 14.86 -8.55 5.41
N ASP A 27 14.36 -7.34 5.54
CA ASP A 27 13.42 -7.03 6.61
C ASP A 27 12.04 -7.60 6.28
N THR A 28 11.41 -8.16 7.31
CA THR A 28 10.05 -8.65 7.27
C THR A 28 9.24 -7.92 8.33
N PHE A 29 8.25 -7.16 7.90
CA PHE A 29 7.36 -6.42 8.79
C PHE A 29 6.04 -7.15 8.91
N GLN A 30 5.60 -7.40 10.15
CA GLN A 30 4.28 -7.96 10.42
C GLN A 30 3.22 -6.88 10.24
N LEU A 31 2.23 -7.15 9.39
CA LEU A 31 1.11 -6.25 9.12
C LEU A 31 -0.03 -6.52 10.10
N GLU A 32 -0.63 -5.46 10.60
CA GLU A 32 -1.83 -5.47 11.43
C GLU A 32 -2.92 -4.61 10.76
N LYS A 33 -4.20 -4.97 10.92
CA LYS A 33 -5.30 -4.09 10.49
C LYS A 33 -5.64 -3.11 11.60
N ASN A 34 -5.65 -1.81 11.28
CA ASN A 34 -6.19 -0.81 12.18
C ASN A 34 -7.73 -0.85 12.21
N THR A 35 -8.35 -0.03 13.05
CA THR A 35 -9.82 0.06 13.22
C THR A 35 -10.58 0.45 11.94
N ASN A 36 -9.90 1.06 10.96
CA ASN A 36 -10.45 1.46 9.67
C ASN A 36 -10.25 0.39 8.58
N GLY A 37 -9.60 -0.73 8.92
CA GLY A 37 -9.34 -1.84 7.99
C GLY A 37 -8.10 -1.67 7.10
N HIS A 38 -7.28 -0.64 7.37
CA HIS A 38 -6.01 -0.42 6.67
C HIS A 38 -4.86 -1.18 7.33
N TYR A 39 -3.82 -1.49 6.56
CA TYR A 39 -2.65 -2.17 7.08
C TYR A 39 -1.62 -1.19 7.65
N ILE A 40 -1.18 -1.49 8.86
CA ILE A 40 -0.10 -0.80 9.57
C ILE A 40 0.95 -1.82 10.00
N PHE A 41 2.16 -1.35 10.24
CA PHE A 41 3.23 -2.11 10.86
C PHE A 41 4.05 -1.25 11.81
N LYS A 42 4.75 -1.88 12.74
CA LYS A 42 5.62 -1.21 13.70
C LYS A 42 7.08 -1.54 13.38
N THR A 43 7.93 -0.53 13.39
CA THR A 43 9.36 -0.72 13.19
C THR A 43 10.17 0.35 13.89
N LYS A 44 11.49 0.11 13.99
CA LYS A 44 12.43 1.13 14.47
C LYS A 44 12.84 2.03 13.31
N ILE A 45 12.70 3.33 13.51
CA ILE A 45 13.19 4.37 12.61
C ILE A 45 14.61 4.74 13.03
N ASN A 46 15.54 4.78 12.06
CA ASN A 46 16.95 5.10 12.28
C ASN A 46 17.55 4.29 13.45
N HIS A 47 17.13 3.00 13.60
CA HIS A 47 17.53 2.04 14.64
C HIS A 47 17.16 2.42 16.09
N GLN A 48 16.51 3.55 16.34
CA GLN A 48 16.30 4.10 17.68
C GLN A 48 14.83 4.30 18.04
N LEU A 49 14.05 4.86 17.15
CA LEU A 49 12.72 5.39 17.43
C LEU A 49 11.63 4.44 16.92
N MET A 50 10.77 3.94 17.80
CA MET A 50 9.60 3.15 17.38
C MET A 50 8.57 4.02 16.67
N ALA A 51 8.08 3.56 15.53
CA ALA A 51 6.99 4.18 14.79
C ALA A 51 5.95 3.15 14.36
N THR A 52 4.69 3.58 14.37
CA THR A 52 3.58 2.90 13.72
C THR A 52 3.40 3.50 12.33
N ILE A 53 3.54 2.68 11.32
CA ILE A 53 3.57 3.10 9.92
C ILE A 53 2.33 2.60 9.18
N PHE A 54 1.64 3.50 8.51
CA PHE A 54 0.57 3.20 7.59
C PHE A 54 1.15 2.91 6.19
N LEU A 55 0.79 1.74 5.65
CA LEU A 55 1.25 1.31 4.32
C LEU A 55 0.39 1.92 3.23
N GLU A 56 1.01 2.65 2.33
CA GLU A 56 0.35 3.41 1.28
C GLU A 56 0.98 3.17 -0.11
N SER A 57 0.20 3.39 -1.16
CA SER A 57 0.67 3.48 -2.55
C SER A 57 -0.11 4.56 -3.32
N GLY A 58 -1.18 5.09 -2.73
CA GLY A 58 -1.99 6.20 -3.26
C GLY A 58 -1.42 7.59 -2.97
N ILE A 59 -0.19 7.68 -2.47
CA ILE A 59 0.56 8.92 -2.23
C ILE A 59 1.96 8.79 -2.83
N HIS A 60 2.66 9.92 -3.05
CA HIS A 60 4.02 9.93 -3.62
C HIS A 60 5.08 10.45 -2.66
N VAL A 61 4.69 10.96 -1.49
CA VAL A 61 5.56 11.49 -0.45
C VAL A 61 5.26 10.81 0.88
N MET A 62 6.25 10.72 1.76
CA MET A 62 6.01 10.30 3.14
C MET A 62 5.25 11.38 3.88
N LEU A 63 4.28 10.96 4.69
CA LEU A 63 3.52 11.84 5.58
C LEU A 63 3.87 11.52 7.02
N ILE A 64 4.13 12.54 7.83
CA ILE A 64 4.41 12.39 9.26
C ILE A 64 3.43 13.28 10.04
N ASP A 65 2.87 12.74 11.13
CA ASP A 65 2.11 13.54 12.08
C ASP A 65 2.99 14.61 12.73
N SER A 66 2.47 15.82 12.89
CA SER A 66 3.25 16.95 13.39
C SER A 66 3.73 16.75 14.83
N LEU A 67 2.92 16.12 15.70
CA LEU A 67 3.33 15.86 17.07
C LEU A 67 4.50 14.89 17.09
N TYR A 68 4.36 13.75 16.40
CA TYR A 68 5.44 12.78 16.29
C TYR A 68 6.72 13.34 15.69
N ALA A 69 6.62 14.16 14.62
CA ALA A 69 7.76 14.76 13.95
C ALA A 69 8.56 15.68 14.86
N PHE A 70 7.89 16.54 15.64
CA PHE A 70 8.60 17.54 16.49
C PHE A 70 9.08 16.99 17.81
N GLU A 71 8.36 16.06 18.43
CA GLU A 71 8.82 15.36 19.63
C GLU A 71 10.06 14.51 19.35
N ASN A 72 10.21 14.00 18.13
CA ASN A 72 11.28 13.09 17.74
C ASN A 72 12.26 13.65 16.70
N SER A 73 12.28 14.96 16.49
CA SER A 73 13.03 15.62 15.41
C SER A 73 14.52 15.27 15.40
N ARG A 74 15.15 15.14 16.58
CA ARG A 74 16.57 14.77 16.73
C ARG A 74 16.85 13.34 16.23
N HIS A 75 15.92 12.41 16.41
CA HIS A 75 16.07 10.99 16.01
C HIS A 75 15.72 10.78 14.54
N LEU A 76 14.85 11.62 13.99
CA LEU A 76 14.50 11.58 12.56
C LEU A 76 15.66 12.05 11.67
N ASN A 77 16.54 12.90 12.19
CA ASN A 77 17.68 13.47 11.49
C ASN A 77 17.29 14.10 10.14
N LEU A 78 16.27 14.96 10.19
CA LEU A 78 15.70 15.65 9.04
C LEU A 78 15.65 17.16 9.28
N ASP A 79 16.04 17.91 8.24
CA ASP A 79 15.92 19.37 8.24
C ASP A 79 14.50 19.78 7.82
N PHE A 80 13.63 20.03 8.79
CA PHE A 80 12.26 20.46 8.56
C PHE A 80 12.18 21.94 8.24
N VAL A 81 11.82 22.25 7.00
CA VAL A 81 11.60 23.62 6.54
C VAL A 81 10.13 23.99 6.65
N LYS A 82 9.81 25.06 7.37
CA LYS A 82 8.45 25.56 7.51
C LYS A 82 7.88 26.01 6.16
N THR A 83 6.66 25.61 5.83
CA THR A 83 6.00 26.05 4.59
C THR A 83 5.69 27.54 4.65
N LYS A 84 6.07 28.29 3.60
CA LYS A 84 5.85 29.76 3.53
C LYS A 84 4.39 30.12 3.27
N ARG A 85 3.62 29.24 2.65
CA ARG A 85 2.21 29.44 2.31
C ARG A 85 1.36 28.35 2.98
N TYR A 86 0.08 28.63 3.08
CA TYR A 86 -0.90 27.70 3.61
C TYR A 86 -1.16 26.58 2.59
N GLU A 87 -0.33 25.53 2.65
CA GLU A 87 -0.47 24.36 1.79
C GLU A 87 -1.38 23.33 2.45
N ARG A 88 -2.19 22.65 1.63
CA ARG A 88 -3.09 21.59 2.08
C ARG A 88 -2.95 20.37 1.18
N MET A 89 -3.09 19.19 1.79
CA MET A 89 -3.19 17.91 1.11
C MET A 89 -4.58 17.31 1.38
N ASN A 90 -5.19 16.76 0.34
CA ASN A 90 -6.47 16.06 0.47
C ASN A 90 -6.17 14.55 0.53
N LEU A 91 -6.56 13.89 1.63
CA LEU A 91 -6.40 12.46 1.84
C LEU A 91 -7.75 11.87 2.24
N GLY A 92 -8.29 10.95 1.43
CA GLY A 92 -9.56 10.31 1.70
C GLY A 92 -10.72 11.29 1.93
N GLY A 93 -10.73 12.43 1.21
CA GLY A 93 -11.75 13.49 1.36
C GLY A 93 -11.52 14.47 2.52
N ARG A 94 -10.48 14.27 3.34
CA ARG A 94 -10.09 15.20 4.41
C ARG A 94 -8.95 16.11 3.96
N LYS A 95 -8.99 17.38 4.36
CA LYS A 95 -7.95 18.37 4.06
C LYS A 95 -7.04 18.54 5.28
N TYR A 96 -5.76 18.21 5.10
CA TYR A 96 -4.72 18.39 6.10
C TYR A 96 -3.83 19.58 5.75
N LYS A 97 -3.41 20.33 6.75
CA LYS A 97 -2.44 21.43 6.57
C LYS A 97 -1.03 20.85 6.59
N ILE A 98 -0.24 21.16 5.56
CA ILE A 98 1.18 20.87 5.51
C ILE A 98 1.90 22.01 6.29
N THR A 99 2.55 21.68 7.39
CA THR A 99 3.23 22.67 8.25
C THR A 99 4.70 22.80 7.91
N HIS A 100 5.37 21.70 7.60
CA HIS A 100 6.78 21.63 7.24
C HIS A 100 6.99 20.61 6.14
N LYS A 101 8.12 20.76 5.47
CA LYS A 101 8.63 19.81 4.47
C LYS A 101 10.07 19.47 4.78
N ALA A 102 10.48 18.29 4.39
CA ALA A 102 11.88 17.85 4.37
C ALA A 102 12.13 17.00 3.13
N THR A 103 13.38 16.80 2.78
CA THR A 103 13.83 15.77 1.85
C THR A 103 14.94 15.02 2.55
N GLY A 104 14.89 13.69 2.51
CA GLY A 104 15.89 12.89 3.22
C GLY A 104 15.67 11.41 3.10
N THR A 105 16.49 10.67 3.84
CA THR A 105 16.42 9.22 3.95
C THR A 105 16.11 8.83 5.39
N ILE A 106 15.20 7.91 5.55
CA ILE A 106 14.82 7.30 6.83
C ILE A 106 15.05 5.79 6.74
N GLN A 107 15.82 5.26 7.67
CA GLN A 107 16.01 3.80 7.82
C GLN A 107 14.78 3.18 8.50
N LEU A 108 14.24 2.11 7.89
CA LEU A 108 13.04 1.40 8.35
C LEU A 108 13.40 -0.06 8.70
N GLY A 109 14.08 -0.28 9.82
CA GLY A 109 14.68 -1.59 10.13
C GLY A 109 16.15 -1.64 9.71
N ASP A 110 16.69 -2.84 9.44
CA ASP A 110 18.13 -3.02 9.18
C ASP A 110 18.51 -2.91 7.70
N ASN A 111 17.64 -3.38 6.81
CA ASN A 111 17.92 -3.48 5.37
C ASN A 111 16.93 -2.69 4.52
N THR A 112 16.10 -1.84 5.10
CA THR A 112 15.03 -1.12 4.41
C THR A 112 15.15 0.37 4.65
N LYS A 113 15.06 1.18 3.60
CA LYS A 113 15.05 2.64 3.71
C LYS A 113 13.96 3.26 2.84
N TYR A 114 13.47 4.39 3.30
CA TYR A 114 12.72 5.35 2.51
C TYR A 114 13.65 6.47 2.07
N SER A 115 13.50 6.97 0.84
CA SER A 115 14.19 8.17 0.37
C SER A 115 13.25 9.04 -0.46
N GLY A 116 13.18 10.33 -0.12
CA GLY A 116 12.33 11.26 -0.86
C GLY A 116 11.83 12.45 -0.05
N GLU A 117 10.77 13.06 -0.57
CA GLU A 117 10.09 14.19 0.09
C GLU A 117 9.23 13.71 1.25
N ILE A 118 9.17 14.54 2.29
CA ILE A 118 8.47 14.27 3.54
C ILE A 118 7.63 15.49 3.88
N PHE A 119 6.33 15.30 4.11
CA PHE A 119 5.42 16.36 4.53
C PHE A 119 4.96 16.13 5.97
N VAL A 120 5.08 17.17 6.79
CA VAL A 120 4.57 17.17 8.16
C VAL A 120 3.15 17.74 8.16
N LEU A 121 2.19 16.93 8.58
CA LEU A 121 0.78 17.27 8.58
C LEU A 121 0.28 17.59 9.99
N SER A 122 -0.45 18.70 10.16
CA SER A 122 -1.10 19.00 11.42
C SER A 122 -2.35 18.13 11.61
N ASN A 123 -2.54 17.60 12.82
CA ASN A 123 -3.70 16.78 13.21
C ASN A 123 -3.89 15.51 12.34
N TYR A 124 -2.80 14.88 11.95
CA TYR A 124 -2.80 13.65 11.16
C TYR A 124 -2.92 12.40 12.06
N HIS A 125 -3.75 12.48 13.10
CA HIS A 125 -3.97 11.40 14.06
C HIS A 125 -4.95 10.38 13.48
N SER A 126 -4.42 9.27 12.96
CA SER A 126 -5.22 8.17 12.39
C SER A 126 -4.82 6.81 12.97
N GLY A 127 -4.21 6.82 14.17
CA GLY A 127 -3.68 5.59 14.81
C GLY A 127 -2.36 5.11 14.21
N HIS A 128 -1.62 6.01 13.55
CA HIS A 128 -0.27 5.79 13.05
C HIS A 128 0.52 7.12 13.11
N ASP A 129 1.83 7.00 13.13
CA ASP A 129 2.77 8.13 13.23
C ASP A 129 3.17 8.65 11.86
N MET A 130 3.22 7.75 10.89
CA MET A 130 3.65 8.00 9.51
C MET A 130 2.79 7.24 8.51
N ALA A 131 2.70 7.77 7.27
CA ALA A 131 2.26 7.01 6.09
C ALA A 131 3.39 6.98 5.07
N ILE A 132 3.70 5.81 4.54
CA ILE A 132 4.85 5.62 3.64
C ILE A 132 4.38 5.05 2.29
N PRO A 133 4.70 5.73 1.17
CA PRO A 133 4.46 5.19 -0.16
C PRO A 133 5.43 4.05 -0.47
N ILE A 134 4.91 2.87 -0.78
CA ILE A 134 5.73 1.66 -1.04
C ILE A 134 6.69 1.84 -2.20
N GLN A 135 6.34 2.64 -3.21
CA GLN A 135 7.17 2.91 -4.39
C GLN A 135 8.43 3.74 -4.08
N ARG A 136 8.57 4.23 -2.85
CA ARG A 136 9.73 4.98 -2.35
C ARG A 136 10.54 4.22 -1.31
N ILE A 137 10.17 2.97 -1.04
CA ILE A 137 10.91 2.08 -0.16
C ILE A 137 11.88 1.27 -1.00
N SER A 138 13.12 1.13 -0.54
CA SER A 138 14.14 0.34 -1.20
C SER A 138 14.94 -0.50 -0.21
N HIS A 139 15.55 -1.56 -0.71
CA HIS A 139 16.53 -2.34 0.02
C HIS A 139 17.84 -1.55 0.19
N SER A 140 18.39 -1.51 1.42
CA SER A 140 19.53 -0.62 1.74
C SER A 140 20.82 -0.97 1.00
N ASN A 141 21.07 -2.28 0.75
CA ASN A 141 22.35 -2.73 0.21
C ASN A 141 22.50 -2.57 -1.31
N ASP A 142 21.43 -2.85 -2.08
CA ASP A 142 21.47 -2.81 -3.55
C ASP A 142 20.55 -1.76 -4.16
N GLY A 143 19.79 -1.05 -3.31
CA GLY A 143 18.88 0.00 -3.75
C GLY A 143 17.63 -0.52 -4.47
N ALA A 144 17.38 -1.83 -4.51
CA ALA A 144 16.24 -2.41 -5.21
C ALA A 144 14.89 -1.98 -4.59
N HIS A 145 13.97 -1.55 -5.45
CA HIS A 145 12.60 -1.19 -5.06
C HIS A 145 11.65 -2.36 -5.33
N ILE A 146 11.82 -3.45 -4.57
CA ILE A 146 11.04 -4.68 -4.71
C ILE A 146 10.29 -4.96 -3.42
N ILE A 147 8.97 -4.82 -3.47
CA ILE A 147 8.08 -4.93 -2.31
C ILE A 147 7.20 -6.16 -2.46
N LYS A 148 7.34 -7.11 -1.55
CA LYS A 148 6.48 -8.30 -1.49
C LYS A 148 5.45 -8.15 -0.39
N LEU A 149 4.18 -8.26 -0.76
CA LEU A 149 3.03 -8.35 0.14
C LEU A 149 2.55 -9.80 0.20
N ASP A 150 2.85 -10.48 1.28
CA ASP A 150 2.29 -11.80 1.60
C ASP A 150 1.06 -11.63 2.49
N MET A 151 -0.10 -11.45 1.85
CA MET A 151 -1.35 -11.22 2.56
C MET A 151 -2.00 -12.51 3.10
N LYS A 152 -1.41 -13.68 2.82
CA LYS A 152 -1.76 -14.95 3.49
C LYS A 152 -1.23 -14.96 4.93
N ASN A 153 -0.04 -14.38 5.12
CA ASN A 153 0.66 -14.33 6.40
C ASN A 153 0.72 -12.92 7.01
N TYR A 154 0.09 -11.93 6.38
CA TYR A 154 0.11 -10.52 6.77
C TYR A 154 1.53 -9.98 6.93
N ARG A 155 2.37 -10.14 5.89
CA ARG A 155 3.78 -9.72 5.90
C ARG A 155 4.10 -8.79 4.75
N LEU A 156 4.88 -7.78 5.06
CA LEU A 156 5.57 -6.92 4.08
C LEU A 156 7.05 -7.28 4.11
N GLN A 157 7.65 -7.50 2.95
CA GLN A 157 9.08 -7.75 2.79
C GLN A 157 9.65 -6.81 1.74
N VAL A 158 10.85 -6.29 2.00
CA VAL A 158 11.62 -5.51 1.03
C VAL A 158 12.77 -6.39 0.55
N LEU A 159 12.68 -6.83 -0.70
CA LEU A 159 13.60 -7.82 -1.26
C LEU A 159 14.75 -7.12 -1.99
N ASN A 160 15.96 -7.68 -1.86
CA ASN A 160 17.02 -7.36 -2.80
C ASN A 160 16.81 -8.12 -4.13
N ARG A 161 17.50 -7.69 -5.18
CA ARG A 161 17.36 -8.27 -6.52
C ARG A 161 17.70 -9.75 -6.58
N LYS A 162 18.73 -10.19 -5.84
CA LYS A 162 19.17 -11.59 -5.79
C LYS A 162 18.09 -12.48 -5.17
N LEU A 163 17.50 -12.06 -4.04
CA LEU A 163 16.44 -12.81 -3.37
C LEU A 163 15.20 -12.91 -4.25
N PHE A 164 14.78 -11.82 -4.88
CA PHE A 164 13.64 -11.84 -5.78
C PHE A 164 13.88 -12.78 -6.97
N SER A 165 15.09 -12.80 -7.54
CA SER A 165 15.44 -13.70 -8.66
C SER A 165 15.40 -15.18 -8.27
N SER A 166 15.44 -15.52 -6.98
CA SER A 166 15.31 -16.89 -6.46
C SER A 166 13.87 -17.27 -6.08
N GLU A 167 12.91 -16.33 -6.14
CA GLU A 167 11.49 -16.61 -5.88
C GLU A 167 10.88 -17.53 -6.95
N PRO A 168 9.86 -18.33 -6.61
CA PRO A 168 9.15 -19.13 -7.58
C PRO A 168 8.56 -18.30 -8.73
N THR A 169 8.63 -18.81 -9.95
CA THR A 169 8.23 -18.09 -11.17
C THR A 169 6.75 -18.24 -11.56
N ASN A 170 5.89 -18.70 -10.68
CA ASN A 170 4.46 -18.95 -10.98
C ASN A 170 3.56 -17.71 -10.75
N TYR A 171 4.11 -16.51 -10.92
CA TYR A 171 3.33 -15.26 -10.85
C TYR A 171 2.69 -14.92 -12.21
N ASN A 172 1.48 -14.38 -12.17
CA ASN A 172 0.99 -13.55 -13.25
C ASN A 172 1.69 -12.20 -13.18
N THR A 173 2.09 -11.67 -14.32
CA THR A 173 2.81 -10.39 -14.39
C THR A 173 2.06 -9.43 -15.29
N ILE A 174 1.92 -8.19 -14.86
CA ILE A 174 1.42 -7.05 -15.65
C ILE A 174 2.33 -5.83 -15.43
N THR A 175 2.38 -4.96 -16.42
CA THR A 175 3.19 -3.74 -16.37
C THR A 175 2.57 -2.72 -15.41
N ILE A 176 3.40 -2.13 -14.55
CA ILE A 176 3.05 -0.94 -13.77
C ILE A 176 3.23 0.29 -14.67
N ASN A 177 2.16 1.06 -14.79
CA ASN A 177 2.20 2.43 -15.28
C ASN A 177 2.10 3.38 -14.08
N TYR A 178 2.21 4.67 -14.34
CA TYR A 178 2.06 5.66 -13.29
C TYR A 178 0.97 6.65 -13.64
N ASP A 179 0.11 6.96 -12.66
CA ASP A 179 -0.86 8.04 -12.78
C ASP A 179 -0.15 9.38 -12.99
N THR A 180 -0.61 10.17 -13.95
CA THR A 180 0.04 11.44 -14.33
C THR A 180 -0.14 12.54 -13.28
N TYR A 181 -1.13 12.41 -12.38
CA TYR A 181 -1.42 13.43 -11.38
C TYR A 181 -0.53 13.33 -10.13
N GLN A 182 -0.33 12.12 -9.59
CA GLN A 182 0.44 11.90 -8.36
C GLN A 182 1.55 10.86 -8.50
N ASN A 183 1.82 10.39 -9.70
CA ASN A 183 2.82 9.37 -9.98
C ASN A 183 2.59 8.08 -9.14
N MET A 184 1.33 7.69 -9.01
CA MET A 184 0.93 6.49 -8.29
C MET A 184 0.98 5.25 -9.19
N PRO A 185 1.37 4.09 -8.67
CA PRO A 185 1.42 2.87 -9.46
C PRO A 185 0.02 2.48 -9.94
N ALA A 186 -0.12 2.24 -11.23
CA ALA A 186 -1.36 1.84 -11.88
C ALA A 186 -1.13 0.69 -12.85
N VAL A 187 -2.16 -0.10 -13.11
CA VAL A 187 -2.13 -1.20 -14.06
C VAL A 187 -3.26 -1.04 -15.08
N ARG A 188 -2.97 -1.37 -16.35
CA ARG A 188 -4.00 -1.45 -17.38
C ARG A 188 -4.61 -2.84 -17.37
N THR A 189 -5.94 -2.90 -17.16
CA THR A 189 -6.67 -4.17 -17.07
C THR A 189 -8.15 -3.98 -17.40
N ASP A 190 -8.83 -5.10 -17.60
CA ASP A 190 -10.29 -5.13 -17.73
C ASP A 190 -10.92 -5.44 -16.37
N LEU A 191 -11.85 -4.59 -15.96
CA LEU A 191 -12.81 -4.89 -14.91
C LEU A 191 -14.02 -5.55 -15.56
N CYS A 192 -14.12 -6.88 -15.44
CA CYS A 192 -15.30 -7.62 -15.89
C CYS A 192 -16.14 -8.00 -14.68
N PHE A 193 -17.43 -7.66 -14.65
CA PHE A 193 -18.29 -8.05 -13.53
C PHE A 193 -19.68 -8.46 -13.96
N LYS A 194 -20.34 -9.24 -13.10
CA LYS A 194 -21.73 -9.68 -13.26
C LYS A 194 -22.62 -8.96 -12.26
N HIS A 195 -23.70 -8.38 -12.75
CA HIS A 195 -24.74 -7.73 -11.96
C HIS A 195 -26.11 -8.11 -12.50
N LYS A 196 -26.97 -8.69 -11.65
CA LYS A 196 -28.32 -9.18 -12.01
C LYS A 196 -28.32 -10.08 -13.26
N GLY A 197 -27.38 -11.02 -13.29
CA GLY A 197 -27.24 -11.98 -14.38
C GLY A 197 -26.55 -11.45 -15.65
N LYS A 198 -26.42 -10.13 -15.85
CA LYS A 198 -25.74 -9.51 -17.00
C LYS A 198 -24.26 -9.29 -16.73
N ARG A 199 -23.45 -9.35 -17.79
CA ARG A 199 -22.01 -9.07 -17.76
C ARG A 199 -21.71 -7.67 -18.25
N TYR A 200 -20.78 -7.00 -17.58
CA TYR A 200 -20.30 -5.67 -17.92
C TYR A 200 -18.78 -5.68 -17.94
N THR A 201 -18.18 -4.88 -18.81
CA THR A 201 -16.73 -4.76 -18.91
C THR A 201 -16.35 -3.29 -19.06
N LEU A 202 -15.38 -2.86 -18.25
CA LEU A 202 -14.74 -1.56 -18.33
C LEU A 202 -13.23 -1.78 -18.41
N SER A 203 -12.63 -1.41 -19.56
CA SER A 203 -11.17 -1.46 -19.75
C SER A 203 -10.57 -0.12 -19.37
N GLY A 204 -9.45 -0.14 -18.64
CA GLY A 204 -8.82 1.11 -18.22
C GLY A 204 -7.56 0.95 -17.40
N ASN A 205 -7.06 2.07 -16.89
CA ASN A 205 -5.95 2.13 -15.94
C ASN A 205 -6.52 2.27 -14.52
N PHE A 206 -6.04 1.43 -13.63
CA PHE A 206 -6.48 1.41 -12.25
C PHE A 206 -5.27 1.57 -11.32
N VAL A 207 -5.30 2.58 -10.45
CA VAL A 207 -4.28 2.76 -9.42
C VAL A 207 -4.32 1.57 -8.45
N LEU A 208 -3.15 1.06 -8.08
CA LEU A 208 -3.01 0.09 -7.00
C LEU A 208 -2.89 0.86 -5.68
N ASP A 209 -3.98 0.94 -4.92
CA ASP A 209 -4.12 1.83 -3.76
C ASP A 209 -4.24 1.03 -2.45
N LEU A 210 -3.11 0.86 -1.75
CA LEU A 210 -3.05 0.17 -0.45
C LEU A 210 -3.67 1.00 0.68
N GLY A 211 -3.91 2.29 0.47
CA GLY A 211 -4.65 3.15 1.38
C GLY A 211 -6.17 3.03 1.26
N ASN A 212 -6.66 2.29 0.28
CA ASN A 212 -8.08 2.07 0.07
C ASN A 212 -8.54 0.72 0.64
N ALA A 213 -9.28 0.72 1.73
CA ALA A 213 -9.78 -0.49 2.40
C ALA A 213 -10.89 -1.25 1.60
N SER A 214 -11.38 -0.69 0.48
CA SER A 214 -12.41 -1.32 -0.36
C SER A 214 -11.82 -2.32 -1.37
N PHE A 215 -12.68 -2.91 -2.21
CA PHE A 215 -12.25 -3.71 -3.34
C PHE A 215 -11.78 -2.82 -4.50
N LEU A 216 -12.66 -1.93 -4.94
CA LEU A 216 -12.42 -1.05 -6.06
C LEU A 216 -13.37 0.14 -6.02
N PHE A 217 -12.90 1.30 -6.44
CA PHE A 217 -13.77 2.41 -6.79
C PHE A 217 -13.48 2.98 -8.17
N LEU A 218 -14.53 3.44 -8.84
CA LEU A 218 -14.49 4.10 -10.13
C LEU A 218 -14.54 5.62 -9.95
N MET A 219 -13.79 6.33 -10.79
CA MET A 219 -13.77 7.80 -10.83
C MET A 219 -14.91 8.31 -11.67
N LYS A 220 -16.01 8.80 -11.06
CA LYS A 220 -17.22 9.24 -11.76
C LYS A 220 -16.97 10.30 -12.85
N GLN A 221 -15.95 11.15 -12.68
CA GLN A 221 -15.60 12.22 -13.61
C GLN A 221 -14.66 11.78 -14.75
N ASN A 222 -14.11 10.56 -14.69
CA ASN A 222 -13.31 10.04 -15.82
C ASN A 222 -14.22 9.81 -17.03
N PRO A 223 -13.88 10.30 -18.24
CA PRO A 223 -14.72 10.19 -19.44
C PRO A 223 -15.10 8.75 -19.78
N ALA A 224 -14.16 7.79 -19.70
CA ALA A 224 -14.44 6.39 -19.99
C ALA A 224 -15.44 5.77 -19.00
N VAL A 225 -15.37 6.16 -17.71
CA VAL A 225 -16.35 5.75 -16.71
C VAL A 225 -17.71 6.37 -16.97
N GLN A 226 -17.76 7.65 -17.35
CA GLN A 226 -19.03 8.32 -17.73
C GLN A 226 -19.68 7.65 -18.92
N ASP A 227 -18.92 7.38 -19.99
CA ASP A 227 -19.40 6.70 -21.19
C ASP A 227 -19.86 5.27 -20.86
N PHE A 228 -19.12 4.56 -20.03
CA PHE A 228 -19.53 3.24 -19.56
C PHE A 228 -20.87 3.28 -18.83
N LEU A 229 -21.05 4.21 -17.87
CA LEU A 229 -22.30 4.35 -17.12
C LEU A 229 -23.47 4.78 -18.02
N LYS A 230 -23.23 5.69 -18.98
CA LYS A 230 -24.23 6.16 -19.94
C LYS A 230 -24.69 5.06 -20.88
N ASN A 231 -23.77 4.20 -21.34
CA ASN A 231 -24.08 3.12 -22.28
C ASN A 231 -24.69 1.88 -21.61
N ASN A 232 -24.72 1.82 -20.26
CA ASN A 232 -25.27 0.71 -19.48
C ASN A 232 -26.34 1.21 -18.50
N THR A 233 -27.38 1.85 -19.02
CA THR A 233 -28.46 2.49 -18.22
C THR A 233 -29.26 1.51 -17.37
N GLU A 234 -29.29 0.23 -17.74
CA GLU A 234 -29.91 -0.84 -16.94
C GLU A 234 -29.11 -1.24 -15.71
N LEU A 235 -27.84 -0.78 -15.59
CA LEU A 235 -27.00 -1.03 -14.46
C LEU A 235 -27.52 -0.27 -13.23
N LYS A 236 -28.05 -1.01 -12.26
CA LYS A 236 -28.60 -0.40 -11.05
C LYS A 236 -27.49 0.08 -10.13
N ILE A 237 -27.29 1.39 -10.11
CA ILE A 237 -26.42 2.08 -9.17
C ILE A 237 -27.22 2.37 -7.91
N GLN A 238 -26.67 2.02 -6.75
CA GLN A 238 -27.26 2.22 -5.45
C GLN A 238 -26.54 3.33 -4.70
N THR A 239 -27.27 4.12 -3.91
CA THR A 239 -26.66 5.04 -2.96
C THR A 239 -25.96 4.26 -1.86
N ALA A 240 -24.68 4.52 -1.66
CA ALA A 240 -23.90 3.96 -0.55
C ALA A 240 -24.05 4.86 0.69
N TYR A 241 -24.28 4.23 1.85
CA TYR A 241 -24.46 4.92 3.12
C TYR A 241 -23.34 4.51 4.09
N ASN A 242 -22.91 5.45 4.93
CA ASN A 242 -22.02 5.13 6.04
C ASN A 242 -22.80 4.46 7.20
N LYS A 243 -22.08 4.06 8.27
CA LYS A 243 -22.68 3.44 9.46
C LYS A 243 -23.74 4.31 10.19
N LYS A 244 -23.79 5.62 9.89
CA LYS A 244 -24.75 6.58 10.45
C LYS A 244 -25.94 6.86 9.51
N GLY A 245 -26.07 6.11 8.40
CA GLY A 245 -27.11 6.32 7.40
C GLY A 245 -26.95 7.56 6.52
N VAL A 246 -25.76 8.19 6.52
CA VAL A 246 -25.47 9.36 5.67
C VAL A 246 -24.99 8.88 4.30
N PRO A 247 -25.53 9.40 3.17
CA PRO A 247 -25.03 9.09 1.84
C PRO A 247 -23.56 9.46 1.70
N VAL A 248 -22.73 8.53 1.20
CA VAL A 248 -21.29 8.74 1.02
C VAL A 248 -20.82 8.55 -0.43
N GLY A 249 -21.71 8.11 -1.31
CA GLY A 249 -21.40 7.88 -2.71
C GLY A 249 -22.41 6.97 -3.39
N GLU A 250 -22.00 6.41 -4.50
CA GLU A 250 -22.75 5.46 -5.30
C GLU A 250 -21.99 4.14 -5.38
N ALA A 251 -22.68 3.04 -5.60
CA ALA A 251 -22.07 1.72 -5.69
C ALA A 251 -22.83 0.76 -6.61
N ILE A 252 -22.10 -0.18 -7.20
CA ILE A 252 -22.60 -1.33 -7.93
C ILE A 252 -22.31 -2.57 -7.08
N VAL A 253 -23.33 -3.40 -6.82
CA VAL A 253 -23.14 -4.70 -6.15
C VAL A 253 -22.89 -5.75 -7.23
N ALA A 254 -21.66 -6.19 -7.39
CA ALA A 254 -21.28 -7.23 -8.33
C ALA A 254 -21.40 -8.61 -7.69
N GLU A 255 -22.14 -9.53 -8.32
CA GLU A 255 -22.23 -10.95 -7.94
C GLU A 255 -20.87 -11.64 -8.10
N GLN A 256 -20.16 -11.27 -9.13
CA GLN A 256 -18.82 -11.71 -9.46
C GLN A 256 -18.07 -10.55 -10.13
N ALA A 257 -16.81 -10.37 -9.79
CA ALA A 257 -15.92 -9.44 -10.46
C ALA A 257 -14.62 -10.15 -10.82
N ASN A 258 -14.11 -9.91 -12.03
CA ASN A 258 -12.81 -10.38 -12.48
C ASN A 258 -11.94 -9.15 -12.75
N LEU A 259 -10.75 -9.15 -12.20
CA LEU A 259 -9.80 -8.05 -12.29
C LEU A 259 -8.38 -8.61 -12.28
N CYS A 260 -7.52 -8.21 -13.19
CA CYS A 260 -6.15 -8.75 -13.30
C CYS A 260 -6.13 -10.30 -13.28
N LYS A 261 -6.99 -10.96 -14.07
CA LYS A 261 -7.13 -12.44 -14.11
C LYS A 261 -7.54 -13.11 -12.78
N LYS A 262 -7.83 -12.35 -11.71
CA LYS A 262 -8.38 -12.88 -10.45
C LYS A 262 -9.89 -12.75 -10.43
N SER A 263 -10.58 -13.71 -9.81
CA SER A 263 -12.04 -13.73 -9.67
C SER A 263 -12.45 -13.54 -8.21
N PHE A 264 -13.44 -12.68 -8.00
CA PHE A 264 -13.96 -12.29 -6.68
C PHE A 264 -15.48 -12.44 -6.67
N LYS A 265 -16.02 -12.99 -5.59
CA LYS A 265 -17.47 -13.10 -5.39
C LYS A 265 -17.98 -11.94 -4.55
N GLN A 266 -19.20 -11.48 -4.84
CA GLN A 266 -19.95 -10.50 -4.03
C GLN A 266 -19.13 -9.24 -3.67
N GLN A 267 -18.69 -8.49 -4.70
CA GLN A 267 -17.92 -7.27 -4.50
C GLN A 267 -18.78 -6.01 -4.61
N ILE A 268 -18.38 -5.00 -3.86
CA ILE A 268 -18.91 -3.64 -3.99
C ILE A 268 -17.91 -2.83 -4.81
N ILE A 269 -18.36 -2.34 -5.96
CA ILE A 269 -17.63 -1.41 -6.81
C ILE A 269 -18.18 -0.03 -6.49
N ALA A 270 -17.45 0.77 -5.73
CA ALA A 270 -17.86 2.12 -5.37
C ALA A 270 -17.66 3.07 -6.56
N ILE A 271 -18.46 4.13 -6.64
CA ILE A 271 -18.34 5.21 -7.62
C ILE A 271 -18.17 6.51 -6.86
N THR A 272 -17.09 7.24 -7.12
CA THR A 272 -16.76 8.45 -6.36
C THR A 272 -16.49 9.66 -7.26
N SER A 273 -16.85 10.85 -6.78
CA SER A 273 -16.46 12.15 -7.35
C SER A 273 -15.41 12.87 -6.50
N ALA A 274 -14.95 12.24 -5.41
CA ALA A 274 -14.11 12.90 -4.39
C ALA A 274 -12.70 13.25 -4.87
N LEU A 275 -12.24 12.67 -5.99
CA LEU A 275 -10.87 12.80 -6.50
C LEU A 275 -10.87 13.35 -7.95
N PRO A 276 -11.23 14.62 -8.17
CA PRO A 276 -11.53 15.15 -9.52
C PRO A 276 -10.33 15.28 -10.45
N LYS A 277 -9.10 15.16 -9.94
CA LYS A 277 -7.88 15.30 -10.74
C LYS A 277 -7.26 13.97 -11.19
N PHE A 278 -7.83 12.85 -10.76
CA PHE A 278 -7.36 11.54 -11.20
C PHE A 278 -7.72 11.32 -12.68
N THR A 279 -6.74 10.84 -13.44
CA THR A 279 -6.87 10.55 -14.86
C THR A 279 -7.19 9.09 -15.15
N THR A 280 -7.03 8.22 -14.15
CA THR A 280 -7.33 6.78 -14.22
C THR A 280 -8.83 6.51 -14.07
N GLU A 281 -9.28 5.36 -14.53
CA GLU A 281 -10.68 4.92 -14.44
C GLU A 281 -11.09 4.57 -13.00
N GLY A 282 -10.13 4.18 -12.16
CA GLY A 282 -10.41 3.84 -10.76
C GLY A 282 -9.19 3.47 -9.95
N CYS A 283 -9.45 3.00 -8.72
CA CYS A 283 -8.43 2.50 -7.82
C CYS A 283 -8.80 1.11 -7.29
N ILE A 284 -7.84 0.21 -7.34
CA ILE A 284 -7.89 -1.16 -6.79
C ILE A 284 -7.45 -1.08 -5.34
N GLY A 285 -8.32 -1.47 -4.41
CA GLY A 285 -8.04 -1.40 -2.98
C GLY A 285 -7.59 -2.73 -2.36
N LEU A 286 -7.45 -2.71 -1.04
CA LEU A 286 -6.86 -3.78 -0.23
C LEU A 286 -7.53 -5.14 -0.41
N LYS A 287 -8.83 -5.20 -0.65
CA LYS A 287 -9.53 -6.48 -0.84
C LYS A 287 -9.07 -7.27 -2.07
N PHE A 288 -8.45 -6.62 -3.05
CA PHE A 288 -7.83 -7.30 -4.18
C PHE A 288 -6.62 -8.13 -3.73
N PHE A 289 -5.89 -7.67 -2.73
CA PHE A 289 -4.68 -8.30 -2.21
C PHE A 289 -4.97 -9.36 -1.16
N ASP A 290 -6.14 -9.35 -0.52
CA ASP A 290 -6.49 -10.27 0.58
C ASP A 290 -6.25 -11.74 0.18
N GLY A 291 -5.58 -12.50 1.07
CA GLY A 291 -5.31 -13.94 0.91
C GLY A 291 -4.37 -14.31 -0.25
N SER A 292 -3.65 -13.36 -0.84
CA SER A 292 -2.74 -13.59 -1.98
C SER A 292 -1.32 -13.11 -1.69
N ILE A 293 -0.40 -13.46 -2.58
CA ILE A 293 0.95 -12.91 -2.61
C ILE A 293 1.07 -11.99 -3.82
N SER A 294 1.60 -10.81 -3.60
CA SER A 294 1.84 -9.79 -4.63
C SER A 294 3.24 -9.23 -4.49
N VAL A 295 3.93 -8.97 -5.61
CA VAL A 295 5.24 -8.34 -5.61
C VAL A 295 5.22 -7.16 -6.57
N PHE A 296 5.64 -6.02 -6.09
CA PHE A 296 5.85 -4.81 -6.88
C PHE A 296 7.35 -4.71 -7.16
N ASP A 297 7.75 -4.90 -8.40
CA ASP A 297 9.10 -4.61 -8.88
C ASP A 297 9.08 -3.23 -9.58
N PHE A 298 9.29 -2.18 -8.79
CA PHE A 298 9.24 -0.80 -9.31
C PHE A 298 10.41 -0.46 -10.24
N ASP A 299 11.54 -1.17 -10.13
CA ASP A 299 12.69 -0.95 -11.01
C ASP A 299 12.41 -1.46 -12.43
N LYS A 300 11.65 -2.57 -12.55
CA LYS A 300 11.25 -3.14 -13.84
C LYS A 300 9.85 -2.71 -14.29
N HIS A 301 9.15 -1.92 -13.47
CA HIS A 301 7.75 -1.57 -13.70
C HIS A 301 6.85 -2.80 -13.85
N GLU A 302 7.00 -3.78 -12.98
CA GLU A 302 6.25 -5.03 -13.02
C GLU A 302 5.48 -5.27 -11.71
N PHE A 303 4.22 -5.67 -11.86
CA PHE A 303 3.37 -6.15 -10.78
C PHE A 303 3.14 -7.64 -10.96
N HIS A 304 3.62 -8.43 -10.01
CA HIS A 304 3.50 -9.88 -9.98
C HIS A 304 2.50 -10.29 -8.91
N PHE A 305 1.63 -11.26 -9.21
CA PHE A 305 0.59 -11.70 -8.26
C PHE A 305 0.17 -13.16 -8.52
N GLN A 306 -0.30 -13.80 -7.44
CA GLN A 306 -0.84 -15.16 -7.44
C GLN A 306 -2.34 -15.16 -7.16
#